data_24cbc01bc94910f3fed0add22c265952
#
_entry.id   24cbc01bc94910f3fed0add22c265952
#
_cell.length_a   1.000
_cell.length_b   1.000
_cell.length_c   1.000
_cell.angle_alpha   90.00
_cell.angle_beta   90.00
_cell.angle_gamma   90.00
#
_symmetry.space_group_name_H-M   'P 1'
#
loop_
_entity.id
_entity.type
_entity.pdbx_description
1 polymer ?
#
loop_
_entity_poly.entity_id
_entity_poly.type
_entity_poly.pdbx_seq_one_letter_code
_entity_poly.pdbx_strand_id
1 'polypeptide(L)'
;VNLPVDFLKGLPPWSHMARDHYAHNDEMNDIVLQIVPWAHQVRESWRDFDAPLWNHLSSSGYPLLANAQSAALSPLRLLALPLPLGYSFAAEAALKILIALTFAFLFCRSRGYGELAGVAGAISFGFSSFILIWLHFPMGTAAAYLPAALYMVDRIPERRTFGRIVFAAVLWAALLFSGHPE
;
A
#
# COMPACT_ATOMS: atom_id res chain seq x y z
N VAL A 1 0.37 -13.61 4.42
CA VAL A 1 0.42 -13.22 2.99
C VAL A 1 1.77 -13.66 2.46
N ASN A 2 1.78 -14.55 1.47
CA ASN A 2 3.01 -15.02 0.86
C ASN A 2 3.40 -14.06 -0.28
N LEU A 3 4.64 -13.58 -0.23
CA LEU A 3 5.22 -12.87 -1.36
C LEU A 3 5.48 -13.87 -2.50
N PRO A 4 5.34 -13.46 -3.77
CA PRO A 4 5.50 -14.35 -4.94
C PRO A 4 6.98 -14.59 -5.24
N VAL A 5 7.70 -15.20 -4.28
CA VAL A 5 9.14 -15.43 -4.40
C VAL A 5 9.50 -16.63 -5.29
N ASP A 6 8.52 -17.39 -5.75
CA ASP A 6 8.75 -18.63 -6.50
C ASP A 6 9.42 -18.40 -7.85
N PHE A 7 9.23 -17.23 -8.46
CA PHE A 7 9.91 -16.92 -9.71
C PHE A 7 11.44 -16.87 -9.58
N LEU A 8 11.99 -16.59 -8.39
CA LEU A 8 13.43 -16.63 -8.13
C LEU A 8 14.02 -18.00 -8.43
N LYS A 9 13.22 -19.07 -8.33
CA LYS A 9 13.63 -20.44 -8.67
C LYS A 9 13.97 -20.61 -10.16
N GLY A 10 13.51 -19.69 -11.02
CA GLY A 10 13.90 -19.64 -12.43
C GLY A 10 15.23 -18.93 -12.69
N LEU A 11 15.83 -18.27 -11.69
CA LEU A 11 17.00 -17.44 -11.82
C LEU A 11 18.22 -18.02 -11.08
N PRO A 12 19.45 -17.93 -11.64
CA PRO A 12 20.67 -18.22 -10.88
C PRO A 12 20.82 -17.23 -9.69
N PRO A 13 21.32 -17.67 -8.54
CA PRO A 13 21.80 -19.05 -8.23
C PRO A 13 20.69 -20.01 -7.73
N TRP A 14 19.43 -19.60 -7.66
CA TRP A 14 18.34 -20.37 -7.07
C TRP A 14 17.71 -21.41 -8.00
N SER A 15 18.08 -21.42 -9.29
CA SER A 15 17.51 -22.33 -10.29
C SER A 15 17.69 -23.82 -9.95
N HIS A 16 18.70 -24.18 -9.17
CA HIS A 16 18.87 -25.55 -8.66
C HIS A 16 17.79 -25.99 -7.66
N MET A 17 17.03 -25.05 -7.10
CA MET A 17 15.91 -25.31 -6.17
C MET A 17 14.58 -25.48 -6.92
N ALA A 18 14.55 -25.24 -8.24
CA ALA A 18 13.35 -25.43 -9.04
C ALA A 18 13.05 -26.91 -9.17
N ARG A 19 11.83 -27.31 -8.78
CA ARG A 19 11.22 -28.58 -9.17
C ARG A 19 10.42 -28.33 -10.45
N ASP A 20 10.21 -29.33 -11.26
CA ASP A 20 9.77 -29.30 -12.67
C ASP A 20 8.57 -28.40 -13.00
N HIS A 21 7.76 -28.00 -12.04
CA HIS A 21 6.72 -26.98 -12.19
C HIS A 21 6.57 -26.17 -10.92
N TYR A 22 6.79 -24.85 -11.00
CA TYR A 22 6.37 -23.90 -9.99
C TYR A 22 5.35 -22.94 -10.59
N ALA A 23 4.24 -22.78 -9.89
CA ALA A 23 3.25 -21.78 -10.28
C ALA A 23 3.79 -20.39 -9.94
N HIS A 24 3.92 -19.52 -10.93
CA HIS A 24 4.26 -18.12 -10.74
C HIS A 24 3.39 -17.26 -11.65
N ASN A 25 3.28 -16.00 -11.31
CA ASN A 25 2.60 -15.01 -12.11
C ASN A 25 3.63 -13.93 -12.48
N ASP A 26 3.94 -13.82 -13.76
CA ASP A 26 4.93 -12.88 -14.28
C ASP A 26 4.59 -11.43 -13.95
N GLU A 27 3.31 -11.07 -13.91
CA GLU A 27 2.82 -9.74 -13.55
C GLU A 27 3.13 -9.37 -12.08
N MET A 28 3.42 -10.36 -11.24
CA MET A 28 3.76 -10.16 -9.83
C MET A 28 5.27 -10.12 -9.58
N ASN A 29 6.10 -10.27 -10.59
CA ASN A 29 7.56 -10.28 -10.46
C ASN A 29 8.09 -8.97 -9.90
N ASP A 30 7.48 -7.84 -10.23
CA ASP A 30 7.85 -6.51 -9.74
C ASP A 30 7.80 -6.40 -8.21
N ILE A 31 6.95 -7.19 -7.56
CA ILE A 31 6.90 -7.21 -6.09
C ILE A 31 8.28 -7.61 -5.54
N VAL A 32 8.88 -8.65 -6.09
CA VAL A 32 10.16 -9.19 -5.59
C VAL A 32 11.35 -8.46 -6.21
N LEU A 33 11.24 -8.04 -7.47
CA LEU A 33 12.35 -7.36 -8.18
C LEU A 33 12.48 -5.88 -7.80
N GLN A 34 11.38 -5.22 -7.41
CA GLN A 34 11.36 -3.78 -7.19
C GLN A 34 10.81 -3.41 -5.81
N ILE A 35 9.56 -3.80 -5.50
CA ILE A 35 8.87 -3.32 -4.29
C ILE A 35 9.55 -3.80 -3.01
N VAL A 36 9.96 -5.06 -2.94
CA VAL A 36 10.67 -5.62 -1.77
C VAL A 36 12.06 -4.98 -1.57
N PRO A 37 12.93 -4.89 -2.60
CA PRO A 37 14.20 -4.18 -2.48
C PRO A 37 14.06 -2.72 -2.05
N TRP A 38 13.12 -1.98 -2.63
CA TRP A 38 12.86 -0.59 -2.23
C TRP A 38 12.36 -0.49 -0.80
N ALA A 39 11.44 -1.36 -0.39
CA ALA A 39 10.95 -1.38 0.97
C ALA A 39 12.04 -1.73 1.99
N HIS A 40 12.96 -2.64 1.64
CA HIS A 40 14.12 -2.96 2.45
C HIS A 40 15.00 -1.72 2.62
N GLN A 41 15.37 -1.06 1.53
CA GLN A 41 16.26 0.09 1.56
C GLN A 41 15.65 1.30 2.28
N VAL A 42 14.38 1.60 2.03
CA VAL A 42 13.62 2.63 2.78
C VAL A 42 13.66 2.33 4.28
N ARG A 43 13.47 1.05 4.64
CA ARG A 43 13.46 0.62 6.03
C ARG A 43 14.81 0.81 6.72
N GLU A 44 15.91 0.40 6.08
CA GLU A 44 17.26 0.56 6.62
C GLU A 44 17.59 2.04 6.79
N SER A 45 17.32 2.87 5.78
CA SER A 45 17.54 4.33 5.88
C SER A 45 16.81 4.92 7.10
N TRP A 46 15.51 4.66 7.27
CA TRP A 46 14.76 5.18 8.41
C TRP A 46 15.24 4.64 9.77
N ARG A 47 15.74 3.41 9.83
CA ARG A 47 16.31 2.84 11.07
C ARG A 47 17.61 3.47 11.44
N ASP A 48 18.41 3.85 10.45
CA ASP A 48 19.68 4.54 10.65
C ASP A 48 19.51 6.06 10.84
N PHE A 49 18.25 6.54 10.97
CA PHE A 49 17.89 7.96 11.06
C PHE A 49 18.38 8.77 9.84
N ASP A 50 18.51 8.12 8.70
CA ASP A 50 18.84 8.75 7.43
C ASP A 50 17.62 8.83 6.53
N ALA A 51 17.53 9.88 5.71
CA ALA A 51 16.44 10.01 4.75
C ALA A 51 16.67 9.07 3.55
N PRO A 52 15.64 8.33 3.09
CA PRO A 52 15.78 7.37 1.98
C PRO A 52 15.85 8.09 0.62
N LEU A 53 16.88 8.96 0.44
CA LEU A 53 16.99 9.83 -0.72
C LEU A 53 17.46 9.08 -1.98
N TRP A 54 18.39 8.14 -1.80
CA TRP A 54 19.12 7.52 -2.90
C TRP A 54 19.17 6.00 -2.79
N ASN A 55 18.94 5.32 -3.92
CA ASN A 55 19.13 3.88 -4.04
C ASN A 55 20.53 3.58 -4.56
N HIS A 56 21.38 2.99 -3.72
CA HIS A 56 22.74 2.61 -4.06
C HIS A 56 22.87 1.20 -4.65
N LEU A 57 21.83 0.38 -4.53
CA LEU A 57 21.88 -1.06 -4.77
C LEU A 57 21.46 -1.46 -6.19
N SER A 58 21.00 -0.52 -6.98
CA SER A 58 20.45 -0.81 -8.31
C SER A 58 21.11 0.07 -9.37
N SER A 59 21.62 -0.55 -10.44
CA SER A 59 22.30 0.13 -11.55
C SER A 59 23.47 1.02 -11.06
N SER A 60 23.58 2.24 -11.53
CA SER A 60 24.55 3.24 -11.03
C SER A 60 24.00 4.10 -9.90
N GLY A 61 22.90 3.69 -9.30
CA GLY A 61 22.12 4.44 -8.31
C GLY A 61 21.09 5.36 -8.94
N TYR A 62 20.00 5.59 -8.20
CA TYR A 62 18.94 6.53 -8.59
C TYR A 62 18.18 7.09 -7.38
N PRO A 63 17.44 8.21 -7.53
CA PRO A 63 16.67 8.79 -6.42
C PRO A 63 15.61 7.84 -5.90
N LEU A 64 15.73 7.40 -4.64
CA LEU A 64 14.78 6.47 -4.02
C LEU A 64 13.50 7.19 -3.55
N LEU A 65 13.66 8.36 -2.92
CA LEU A 65 12.53 9.16 -2.45
C LEU A 65 11.71 9.71 -3.61
N ALA A 66 12.36 10.17 -4.67
CA ALA A 66 11.69 10.71 -5.86
C ALA A 66 11.06 9.60 -6.72
N ASN A 67 11.47 8.34 -6.54
CA ASN A 67 10.71 7.20 -7.00
C ASN A 67 9.47 7.03 -6.10
N ALA A 68 8.36 7.62 -6.52
CA ALA A 68 7.11 7.57 -5.75
C ALA A 68 6.71 6.13 -5.35
N GLN A 69 6.94 5.16 -6.23
CA GLN A 69 6.58 3.75 -6.00
C GLN A 69 7.36 3.09 -4.85
N SER A 70 8.47 3.67 -4.39
CA SER A 70 9.14 3.24 -3.16
C SER A 70 8.24 3.43 -1.93
N ALA A 71 7.26 4.31 -2.02
CA ALA A 71 6.32 4.69 -0.96
C ALA A 71 7.03 5.05 0.36
N ALA A 72 8.20 5.70 0.26
CA ALA A 72 9.10 5.96 1.38
C ALA A 72 8.46 6.79 2.51
N LEU A 73 7.49 7.63 2.18
CA LEU A 73 6.74 8.47 3.12
C LEU A 73 5.31 7.96 3.37
N SER A 74 4.96 6.77 2.86
CA SER A 74 3.63 6.18 3.09
C SER A 74 3.40 5.96 4.59
N PRO A 75 2.30 6.49 5.17
CA PRO A 75 2.00 6.27 6.57
C PRO A 75 1.89 4.78 6.93
N LEU A 76 1.36 3.95 6.04
CA LEU A 76 1.24 2.52 6.29
C LEU A 76 2.61 1.84 6.37
N ARG A 77 3.53 2.23 5.49
CA ARG A 77 4.91 1.74 5.51
C ARG A 77 5.64 2.18 6.78
N LEU A 78 5.51 3.44 7.17
CA LEU A 78 6.10 3.97 8.38
C LEU A 78 5.56 3.27 9.64
N LEU A 79 4.25 3.00 9.71
CA LEU A 79 3.65 2.25 10.81
C LEU A 79 4.13 0.80 10.88
N ALA A 80 4.44 0.18 9.74
CA ALA A 80 4.94 -1.19 9.65
C ALA A 80 6.47 -1.31 9.86
N LEU A 81 7.20 -0.19 9.95
CA LEU A 81 8.66 -0.13 10.09
C LEU A 81 9.22 -0.96 11.27
N PRO A 82 8.60 -0.99 12.48
CA PRO A 82 9.10 -1.78 13.59
C PRO A 82 9.07 -3.29 13.35
N LEU A 83 8.21 -3.77 12.45
CA LEU A 83 8.05 -5.20 12.17
C LEU A 83 9.19 -5.73 11.29
N PRO A 84 9.55 -7.02 11.35
CA PRO A 84 10.41 -7.65 10.34
C PRO A 84 9.83 -7.49 8.93
N LEU A 85 10.70 -7.41 7.90
CA LEU A 85 10.29 -7.07 6.53
C LEU A 85 9.12 -7.90 6.00
N GLY A 86 9.15 -9.22 6.19
CA GLY A 86 8.05 -10.09 5.74
C GLY A 86 6.72 -9.82 6.44
N TYR A 87 6.76 -9.52 7.73
CA TYR A 87 5.56 -9.15 8.50
C TYR A 87 5.08 -7.74 8.19
N SER A 88 5.97 -6.82 7.81
CA SER A 88 5.58 -5.46 7.43
C SER A 88 4.67 -5.47 6.21
N PHE A 89 4.93 -6.29 5.20
CA PHE A 89 4.03 -6.46 4.04
C PHE A 89 2.66 -7.00 4.43
N ALA A 90 2.61 -7.97 5.36
CA ALA A 90 1.34 -8.49 5.86
C ALA A 90 0.56 -7.43 6.65
N ALA A 91 1.24 -6.65 7.47
CA ALA A 91 0.63 -5.56 8.23
C ALA A 91 0.11 -4.44 7.30
N GLU A 92 0.92 -4.02 6.32
CA GLU A 92 0.49 -3.05 5.31
C GLU A 92 -0.76 -3.55 4.56
N ALA A 93 -0.79 -4.82 4.14
CA ALA A 93 -1.93 -5.42 3.46
C ALA A 93 -3.20 -5.42 4.33
N ALA A 94 -3.06 -5.82 5.61
CA ALA A 94 -4.18 -5.81 6.55
C ALA A 94 -4.71 -4.39 6.80
N LEU A 95 -3.82 -3.41 6.96
CA LEU A 95 -4.20 -2.01 7.14
C LEU A 95 -4.89 -1.44 5.90
N LYS A 96 -4.44 -1.74 4.69
CA LYS A 96 -5.11 -1.33 3.44
C LYS A 96 -6.54 -1.84 3.38
N ILE A 97 -6.75 -3.14 3.63
CA ILE A 97 -8.09 -3.74 3.64
C ILE A 97 -8.95 -3.10 4.73
N LEU A 98 -8.41 -2.91 5.94
CA LEU A 98 -9.13 -2.29 7.04
C LEU A 98 -9.57 -0.85 6.72
N ILE A 99 -8.68 -0.05 6.13
CA ILE A 99 -8.99 1.33 5.69
C ILE A 99 -10.07 1.29 4.63
N ALA A 100 -9.92 0.45 3.60
CA ALA A 100 -10.89 0.31 2.52
C ALA A 100 -12.28 -0.05 3.04
N LEU A 101 -12.38 -1.08 3.89
CA LEU A 101 -13.64 -1.53 4.50
C LEU A 101 -14.28 -0.44 5.36
N THR A 102 -13.48 0.15 6.27
CA THR A 102 -13.99 1.14 7.23
C THR A 102 -14.53 2.37 6.51
N PHE A 103 -13.76 2.93 5.59
CA PHE A 103 -14.17 4.17 4.92
C PHE A 103 -15.21 3.94 3.84
N ALA A 104 -15.25 2.78 3.18
CA ALA A 104 -16.36 2.43 2.30
C ALA A 104 -17.67 2.30 3.08
N PHE A 105 -17.66 1.67 4.26
CA PHE A 105 -18.81 1.64 5.15
C PHE A 105 -19.24 3.05 5.55
N LEU A 106 -18.34 3.86 6.09
CA LEU A 106 -18.63 5.22 6.51
C LEU A 106 -19.14 6.11 5.36
N PHE A 107 -18.60 5.95 4.17
CA PHE A 107 -19.07 6.65 2.99
C PHE A 107 -20.49 6.24 2.60
N CYS A 108 -20.80 4.94 2.57
CA CYS A 108 -22.18 4.48 2.34
C CYS A 108 -23.14 5.03 3.40
N ARG A 109 -22.74 5.04 4.67
CA ARG A 109 -23.54 5.59 5.77
C ARG A 109 -23.75 7.11 5.63
N SER A 110 -22.74 7.85 5.17
CA SER A 110 -22.86 9.29 4.92
C SER A 110 -23.86 9.63 3.81
N ARG A 111 -24.01 8.71 2.84
CA ARG A 111 -24.98 8.83 1.74
C ARG A 111 -26.40 8.38 2.09
N GLY A 112 -26.64 8.01 3.36
CA GLY A 112 -27.98 7.62 3.85
C GLY A 112 -28.32 6.15 3.66
N TYR A 113 -27.40 5.31 3.19
CA TYR A 113 -27.66 3.87 3.08
C TYR A 113 -27.80 3.21 4.46
N GLY A 114 -28.66 2.20 4.57
CA GLY A 114 -28.82 1.39 5.77
C GLY A 114 -27.56 0.62 6.14
N GLU A 115 -27.52 0.08 7.36
CA GLU A 115 -26.32 -0.62 7.88
C GLU A 115 -25.94 -1.82 7.01
N LEU A 116 -26.92 -2.66 6.65
CA LEU A 116 -26.69 -3.84 5.82
C LEU A 116 -26.13 -3.48 4.45
N ALA A 117 -26.68 -2.45 3.80
CA ALA A 117 -26.18 -1.95 2.53
C ALA A 117 -24.78 -1.35 2.67
N GLY A 118 -24.50 -0.66 3.79
CA GLY A 118 -23.17 -0.15 4.11
C GLY A 118 -22.13 -1.26 4.25
N VAL A 119 -22.48 -2.34 4.97
CA VAL A 119 -21.61 -3.52 5.11
C VAL A 119 -21.37 -4.21 3.76
N ALA A 120 -22.43 -4.42 2.98
CA ALA A 120 -22.31 -5.02 1.66
C ALA A 120 -21.40 -4.19 0.73
N GLY A 121 -21.58 -2.86 0.71
CA GLY A 121 -20.72 -1.96 -0.05
C GLY A 121 -19.26 -1.98 0.41
N ALA A 122 -19.02 -2.01 1.72
CA ALA A 122 -17.68 -2.12 2.28
C ALA A 122 -16.98 -3.42 1.87
N ILE A 123 -17.66 -4.56 2.00
CA ILE A 123 -17.13 -5.87 1.61
C ILE A 123 -16.86 -5.90 0.10
N SER A 124 -17.80 -5.44 -0.72
CA SER A 124 -17.66 -5.42 -2.17
C SER A 124 -16.48 -4.58 -2.63
N PHE A 125 -16.22 -3.44 -1.98
CA PHE A 125 -15.09 -2.59 -2.30
C PHE A 125 -13.78 -3.14 -1.73
N GLY A 126 -13.73 -3.45 -0.42
CA GLY A 126 -12.50 -3.85 0.26
C GLY A 126 -11.94 -5.19 -0.19
N PHE A 127 -12.79 -6.09 -0.68
CA PHE A 127 -12.41 -7.38 -1.28
C PHE A 127 -12.61 -7.41 -2.80
N SER A 128 -12.67 -6.26 -3.45
CA SER A 128 -12.69 -6.21 -4.91
C SER A 128 -11.41 -6.81 -5.49
N SER A 129 -11.52 -7.37 -6.70
CA SER A 129 -10.37 -7.93 -7.41
C SER A 129 -9.25 -6.90 -7.58
N PHE A 130 -9.58 -5.62 -7.78
CA PHE A 130 -8.57 -4.57 -7.87
C PHE A 130 -7.75 -4.45 -6.58
N ILE A 131 -8.39 -4.32 -5.41
CA ILE A 131 -7.68 -4.22 -4.12
C ILE A 131 -6.83 -5.48 -3.86
N LEU A 132 -7.37 -6.67 -4.15
CA LEU A 132 -6.68 -7.93 -3.88
C LEU A 132 -5.48 -8.16 -4.80
N ILE A 133 -5.59 -7.86 -6.09
CA ILE A 133 -4.51 -8.02 -7.06
C ILE A 133 -3.37 -7.01 -6.75
N TRP A 134 -3.72 -5.75 -6.50
CA TRP A 134 -2.75 -4.69 -6.25
C TRP A 134 -2.39 -4.51 -4.76
N LEU A 135 -2.65 -5.53 -3.93
CA LEU A 135 -2.51 -5.44 -2.48
C LEU A 135 -1.10 -5.08 -2.02
N HIS A 136 -0.07 -5.58 -2.69
CA HIS A 136 1.33 -5.32 -2.37
C HIS A 136 1.92 -4.14 -3.16
N PHE A 137 1.19 -3.59 -4.10
CA PHE A 137 1.61 -2.43 -4.89
C PHE A 137 1.15 -1.11 -4.27
N PRO A 138 1.85 -0.02 -4.54
CA PRO A 138 1.45 1.34 -4.13
C PRO A 138 0.06 1.73 -4.65
N MET A 139 -0.29 1.32 -5.86
CA MET A 139 -1.60 1.55 -6.48
C MET A 139 -2.75 1.00 -5.62
N GLY A 140 -2.57 -0.18 -5.01
CA GLY A 140 -3.55 -0.72 -4.06
C GLY A 140 -3.69 0.13 -2.80
N THR A 141 -2.61 0.81 -2.37
CA THR A 141 -2.67 1.76 -1.25
C THR A 141 -3.48 3.00 -1.61
N ALA A 142 -3.22 3.59 -2.78
CA ALA A 142 -3.98 4.75 -3.27
C ALA A 142 -5.48 4.42 -3.39
N ALA A 143 -5.81 3.27 -3.99
CA ALA A 143 -7.19 2.81 -4.11
C ALA A 143 -7.87 2.59 -2.75
N ALA A 144 -7.16 2.05 -1.75
CA ALA A 144 -7.70 1.84 -0.41
C ALA A 144 -8.10 3.15 0.29
N TYR A 145 -7.42 4.27 -0.01
CA TYR A 145 -7.76 5.59 0.51
C TYR A 145 -8.93 6.28 -0.22
N LEU A 146 -9.34 5.80 -1.40
CA LEU A 146 -10.38 6.45 -2.20
C LEU A 146 -11.71 6.65 -1.45
N PRO A 147 -12.28 5.64 -0.76
CA PRO A 147 -13.50 5.83 -0.01
C PRO A 147 -13.36 6.86 1.12
N ALA A 148 -12.18 6.95 1.73
CA ALA A 148 -11.89 7.93 2.77
C ALA A 148 -11.88 9.36 2.19
N ALA A 149 -11.28 9.55 1.02
CA ALA A 149 -11.30 10.84 0.33
C ALA A 149 -12.72 11.26 -0.02
N LEU A 150 -13.54 10.35 -0.57
CA LEU A 150 -14.94 10.61 -0.89
C LEU A 150 -15.77 10.92 0.37
N TYR A 151 -15.57 10.17 1.46
CA TYR A 151 -16.21 10.45 2.74
C TYR A 151 -15.90 11.86 3.26
N MET A 152 -14.64 12.30 3.14
CA MET A 152 -14.26 13.64 3.58
C MET A 152 -14.83 14.74 2.72
N VAL A 153 -14.94 14.54 1.40
CA VAL A 153 -15.64 15.50 0.50
C VAL A 153 -17.08 15.71 0.93
N ASP A 154 -17.77 14.66 1.37
CA ASP A 154 -19.15 14.78 1.89
C ASP A 154 -19.21 15.49 3.26
N ARG A 155 -18.23 15.25 4.12
CA ARG A 155 -18.30 15.70 5.54
C ARG A 155 -17.77 17.11 5.79
N ILE A 156 -16.83 17.61 4.97
CA ILE A 156 -16.28 18.96 5.14
C ILE A 156 -17.34 20.05 5.00
N PRO A 157 -18.23 20.01 3.98
CA PRO A 157 -19.26 21.04 3.80
C PRO A 157 -20.28 21.11 4.94
N GLU A 158 -20.59 19.95 5.58
CA GLU A 158 -21.59 19.90 6.67
C GLU A 158 -21.16 20.70 7.91
N ARG A 159 -19.89 20.60 8.27
CA ARG A 159 -19.32 21.35 9.41
C ARG A 159 -17.82 21.57 9.17
N ARG A 160 -17.43 22.80 8.93
CA ARG A 160 -16.03 23.20 8.77
C ARG A 160 -15.34 23.35 10.13
N THR A 161 -15.08 22.24 10.79
CA THR A 161 -14.28 22.25 12.03
C THR A 161 -12.81 22.10 11.71
N PHE A 162 -11.94 22.72 12.50
CA PHE A 162 -10.49 22.63 12.36
C PHE A 162 -10.01 21.17 12.29
N GLY A 163 -10.55 20.31 13.18
CA GLY A 163 -10.20 18.88 13.19
C GLY A 163 -10.53 18.14 11.89
N ARG A 164 -11.66 18.45 11.24
CA ARG A 164 -12.02 17.86 9.94
C ARG A 164 -11.09 18.31 8.83
N ILE A 165 -10.71 19.59 8.85
CA ILE A 165 -9.77 20.13 7.86
C ILE A 165 -8.40 19.47 8.01
N VAL A 166 -7.89 19.38 9.24
CA VAL A 166 -6.61 18.70 9.52
C VAL A 166 -6.67 17.24 9.13
N PHE A 167 -7.75 16.51 9.49
CA PHE A 167 -7.90 15.12 9.10
C PHE A 167 -7.93 14.93 7.58
N ALA A 168 -8.64 15.80 6.86
CA ALA A 168 -8.66 15.77 5.41
C ALA A 168 -7.26 16.05 4.81
N ALA A 169 -6.54 17.04 5.34
CA ALA A 169 -5.18 17.34 4.89
C ALA A 169 -4.23 16.15 5.10
N VAL A 170 -4.29 15.50 6.28
CA VAL A 170 -3.50 14.30 6.57
C VAL A 170 -3.87 13.15 5.63
N LEU A 171 -5.15 12.95 5.37
CA LEU A 171 -5.62 11.91 4.45
C LEU A 171 -5.15 12.16 3.02
N TRP A 172 -5.25 13.38 2.52
CA TRP A 172 -4.75 13.73 1.18
C TRP A 172 -3.23 13.60 1.09
N ALA A 173 -2.50 13.99 2.13
CA ALA A 173 -1.06 13.75 2.21
C ALA A 173 -0.76 12.24 2.19
N ALA A 174 -1.50 11.42 2.96
CA ALA A 174 -1.34 9.98 2.96
C ALA A 174 -1.59 9.35 1.57
N LEU A 175 -2.59 9.86 0.85
CA LEU A 175 -2.89 9.44 -0.52
C LEU A 175 -1.76 9.80 -1.48
N LEU A 176 -1.26 11.04 -1.45
CA LEU A 176 -0.15 11.48 -2.28
C LEU A 176 1.14 10.70 -1.99
N PHE A 177 1.41 10.40 -0.71
CA PHE A 177 2.59 9.63 -0.30
C PHE A 177 2.37 8.11 -0.37
N SER A 178 1.22 7.64 -0.85
CA SER A 178 0.94 6.20 -1.00
C SER A 178 1.86 5.51 -2.01
N GLY A 179 2.57 6.30 -2.85
CA GLY A 179 3.50 5.81 -3.85
C GLY A 179 2.93 5.70 -5.26
N HIS A 180 1.73 6.22 -5.49
CA HIS A 180 1.12 6.32 -6.83
C HIS A 180 0.27 7.60 -6.89
N PRO A 181 0.90 8.77 -7.09
CA PRO A 181 0.21 10.06 -7.03
C PRO A 181 -0.68 10.36 -8.24
N GLU A 182 -0.64 9.53 -9.29
CA GLU A 182 -1.43 9.67 -10.54
C GLU A 182 -2.94 9.34 -10.31
#